data_50c010b8f07912ce8d7b5c189fb6f082
#
_entry.id   50c010b8f07912ce8d7b5c189fb6f082
#
_cell.length_a   1.000
_cell.length_b   1.000
_cell.length_c   1.000
_cell.angle_alpha   90.00
_cell.angle_beta   90.00
_cell.angle_gamma   90.00
#
_symmetry.space_group_name_H-M   'P 1'
#
loop_
_entity.id
_entity.type
_entity.pdbx_description
1 polymer ?
#
loop_
_entity_poly.entity_id
_entity_poly.type
_entity_poly.pdbx_seq_one_letter_code
_entity_poly.pdbx_strand_id
1 'polypeptide(L)'
;NVATLVGQMQALGALLMTAPPSKEQSEDLDFLLTLGQLFTQVVYAQLVAEAAGLALSDDPEGARAGSVSDLSDLTEAHVDRIFAVFVQDISEFAVALHGQPAATEAQQQGALALIRRPDLPADAESAFVEEVLAYDGAWTMNP
;
A
#
# COMPACT_ATOMS: atom_id res chain seq x y z
N ASN A 1 -8.82 -1.92 -6.44
CA ASN A 1 -8.19 -1.90 -5.11
C ASN A 1 -7.98 -0.48 -4.56
N VAL A 2 -7.91 0.55 -5.42
CA VAL A 2 -7.72 1.95 -4.98
C VAL A 2 -8.79 2.40 -3.98
N ALA A 3 -10.07 2.14 -4.24
CA ALA A 3 -11.16 2.51 -3.33
C ALA A 3 -11.05 1.81 -1.96
N THR A 4 -10.64 0.55 -1.95
CA THR A 4 -10.41 -0.22 -0.72
C THR A 4 -9.26 0.38 0.10
N LEU A 5 -8.16 0.74 -0.56
CA LEU A 5 -7.03 1.40 0.07
C LEU A 5 -7.43 2.77 0.66
N VAL A 6 -8.16 3.60 -0.08
CA VAL A 6 -8.66 4.89 0.43
C VAL A 6 -9.52 4.68 1.68
N GLY A 7 -10.36 3.65 1.71
CA GLY A 7 -11.13 3.28 2.90
C GLY A 7 -10.24 2.89 4.10
N GLN A 8 -9.14 2.15 3.87
CA GLN A 8 -8.16 1.83 4.91
C GLN A 8 -7.44 3.08 5.43
N MET A 9 -7.05 4.00 4.55
CA MET A 9 -6.42 5.26 4.94
C MET A 9 -7.37 6.13 5.80
N GLN A 10 -8.65 6.20 5.43
CA GLN A 10 -9.66 6.90 6.21
C GLN A 10 -9.87 6.25 7.59
N ALA A 11 -9.90 4.91 7.65
CA ALA A 11 -10.01 4.17 8.90
C ALA A 11 -8.78 4.39 9.81
N LEU A 12 -7.57 4.45 9.24
CA LEU A 12 -6.35 4.79 9.99
C LEU A 12 -6.43 6.20 10.55
N GLY A 13 -6.84 7.18 9.74
CA GLY A 13 -7.05 8.55 10.21
C GLY A 13 -8.06 8.63 11.35
N ALA A 14 -9.20 7.93 11.24
CA ALA A 14 -10.21 7.85 12.30
C ALA A 14 -9.66 7.21 13.58
N LEU A 15 -8.90 6.12 13.47
CA LEU A 15 -8.23 5.46 14.59
C LEU A 15 -7.33 6.43 15.35
N LEU A 16 -6.46 7.15 14.64
CA LEU A 16 -5.52 8.10 15.24
C LEU A 16 -6.20 9.31 15.90
N MET A 17 -7.35 9.72 15.37
CA MET A 17 -8.15 10.80 15.97
C MET A 17 -8.92 10.35 17.20
N THR A 18 -9.40 9.12 17.24
CA THR A 18 -10.26 8.61 18.32
C THR A 18 -9.48 7.92 19.44
N ALA A 19 -8.35 7.31 19.10
CA ALA A 19 -7.50 6.55 20.02
C ALA A 19 -6.01 6.85 19.73
N PRO A 20 -5.54 8.11 19.91
CA PRO A 20 -4.16 8.45 19.67
C PRO A 20 -3.21 7.70 20.62
N PRO A 21 -1.94 7.50 20.23
CA PRO A 21 -0.94 6.90 21.11
C PRO A 21 -0.79 7.68 22.43
N SER A 22 -0.72 6.96 23.55
CA SER A 22 -0.41 7.55 24.84
C SER A 22 1.07 7.93 24.93
N LYS A 23 1.44 8.64 26.04
CA LYS A 23 2.84 8.95 26.28
C LYS A 23 3.68 7.67 26.46
N GLU A 24 3.17 6.69 27.19
CA GLU A 24 3.83 5.42 27.42
C GLU A 24 4.04 4.64 26.10
N GLN A 25 3.02 4.63 25.24
CA GLN A 25 3.11 4.02 23.90
C GLN A 25 4.09 4.76 22.99
N SER A 26 4.30 6.06 23.19
CA SER A 26 5.29 6.86 22.47
C SER A 26 6.74 6.58 22.92
N GLU A 27 6.92 5.88 24.03
CA GLU A 27 8.20 5.38 24.53
C GLU A 27 8.40 3.89 24.26
N ASP A 28 7.37 3.19 23.78
CA ASP A 28 7.39 1.78 23.40
C ASP A 28 7.82 1.63 21.92
N LEU A 29 9.05 1.14 21.72
CA LEU A 29 9.62 1.00 20.39
C LEU A 29 8.84 0.03 19.50
N ASP A 30 8.36 -1.09 20.04
CA ASP A 30 7.64 -2.10 19.27
C ASP A 30 6.28 -1.58 18.80
N PHE A 31 5.58 -0.84 19.67
CA PHE A 31 4.35 -0.17 19.31
C PHE A 31 4.56 0.89 18.22
N LEU A 32 5.60 1.73 18.38
CA LEU A 32 5.93 2.77 17.40
C LEU A 32 6.35 2.21 16.04
N LEU A 33 7.12 1.11 16.03
CA LEU A 33 7.51 0.45 14.77
C LEU A 33 6.28 -0.10 14.04
N THR A 34 5.36 -0.75 14.76
CA THR A 34 4.14 -1.27 14.16
C THR A 34 3.27 -0.15 13.56
N LEU A 35 3.12 0.95 14.30
CA LEU A 35 2.39 2.12 13.80
C LEU A 35 3.12 2.78 12.62
N GLY A 36 4.46 2.87 12.69
CA GLY A 36 5.31 3.41 11.64
C GLY A 36 5.20 2.64 10.33
N GLN A 37 5.04 1.32 10.38
CA GLN A 37 4.80 0.48 9.19
C GLN A 37 3.50 0.88 8.49
N LEU A 38 2.41 1.09 9.21
CA LEU A 38 1.14 1.58 8.64
C LEU A 38 1.31 2.95 7.96
N PHE A 39 2.01 3.89 8.61
CA PHE A 39 2.29 5.19 8.00
C PHE A 39 3.14 5.09 6.74
N THR A 40 4.15 4.22 6.76
CA THR A 40 5.01 4.00 5.61
C THR A 40 4.21 3.53 4.39
N GLN A 41 3.29 2.58 4.57
CA GLN A 41 2.44 2.10 3.48
C GLN A 41 1.55 3.21 2.91
N VAL A 42 0.98 4.07 3.76
CA VAL A 42 0.17 5.20 3.29
C VAL A 42 1.00 6.15 2.42
N VAL A 43 2.23 6.49 2.85
CA VAL A 43 3.11 7.38 2.09
C VAL A 43 3.54 6.73 0.76
N TYR A 44 3.90 5.45 0.78
CA TYR A 44 4.26 4.72 -0.43
C TYR A 44 3.09 4.65 -1.41
N ALA A 45 1.91 4.32 -0.93
CA ALA A 45 0.72 4.26 -1.77
C ALA A 45 0.39 5.61 -2.42
N GLN A 46 0.58 6.72 -1.69
CA GLN A 46 0.41 8.06 -2.25
C GLN A 46 1.42 8.34 -3.35
N LEU A 47 2.71 8.06 -3.14
CA LEU A 47 3.75 8.26 -4.14
C LEU A 47 3.51 7.42 -5.40
N VAL A 48 3.07 6.17 -5.22
CA VAL A 48 2.72 5.30 -6.36
C VAL A 48 1.50 5.84 -7.10
N ALA A 49 0.49 6.34 -6.38
CA ALA A 49 -0.70 6.94 -7.02
C ALA A 49 -0.34 8.18 -7.86
N GLU A 50 0.52 9.04 -7.33
CA GLU A 50 1.00 10.23 -8.04
C GLU A 50 1.81 9.83 -9.28
N ALA A 51 2.75 8.88 -9.15
CA ALA A 51 3.57 8.39 -10.27
C ALA A 51 2.70 7.72 -11.35
N ALA A 52 1.74 6.88 -10.95
CA ALA A 52 0.80 6.24 -11.87
C ALA A 52 -0.11 7.26 -12.57
N GLY A 53 -0.59 8.26 -11.83
CA GLY A 53 -1.39 9.33 -12.42
C GLY A 53 -0.64 10.12 -13.48
N LEU A 54 0.64 10.38 -13.28
CA LEU A 54 1.49 11.01 -14.29
C LEU A 54 1.76 10.09 -15.50
N ALA A 55 2.06 8.81 -15.25
CA ALA A 55 2.37 7.85 -16.31
C ALA A 55 1.15 7.51 -17.20
N LEU A 56 -0.04 7.47 -16.62
CA LEU A 56 -1.30 7.18 -17.33
C LEU A 56 -1.98 8.45 -17.88
N SER A 57 -1.41 9.64 -17.61
CA SER A 57 -1.97 10.89 -18.14
C SER A 57 -1.64 11.05 -19.63
N ASP A 58 -2.58 11.61 -20.40
CA ASP A 58 -2.37 11.97 -21.80
C ASP A 58 -1.45 13.21 -21.99
N ASP A 59 -0.85 13.74 -20.91
CA ASP A 59 0.04 14.89 -20.94
C ASP A 59 1.52 14.46 -21.01
N PRO A 60 2.11 14.45 -22.22
CA PRO A 60 3.51 14.02 -22.41
C PRO A 60 4.54 15.01 -21.86
N GLU A 61 4.17 16.26 -21.54
CA GLU A 61 5.08 17.23 -20.94
C GLU A 61 5.18 17.04 -19.42
N GLY A 62 4.07 16.74 -18.75
CA GLY A 62 4.05 16.39 -17.33
C GLY A 62 4.83 15.11 -17.01
N ALA A 63 4.69 14.09 -17.85
CA ALA A 63 5.42 12.82 -17.72
C ALA A 63 6.95 12.98 -17.88
N ARG A 64 7.42 13.93 -18.70
CA ARG A 64 8.85 14.19 -18.91
C ARG A 64 9.51 15.00 -17.79
N ALA A 65 8.75 15.81 -17.06
CA ALA A 65 9.28 16.64 -15.99
C ALA A 65 9.68 15.85 -14.73
N GLY A 66 9.17 14.64 -14.56
CA GLY A 66 9.40 13.80 -13.39
C GLY A 66 10.16 12.52 -13.72
N SER A 67 11.38 12.53 -14.23
CA SER A 67 12.37 11.40 -14.25
C SER A 67 11.84 9.95 -14.21
N VAL A 68 10.59 9.70 -14.55
CA VAL A 68 9.98 8.37 -14.62
C VAL A 68 10.14 7.90 -16.08
N SER A 69 11.39 7.70 -16.48
CA SER A 69 11.78 7.60 -17.87
C SER A 69 11.39 6.28 -18.55
N ASP A 70 10.69 5.37 -17.90
CA ASP A 70 10.36 4.07 -18.53
C ASP A 70 9.12 3.36 -17.94
N LEU A 71 8.05 4.11 -17.71
CA LEU A 71 6.74 3.50 -17.35
C LEU A 71 5.79 3.45 -18.56
N SER A 72 6.33 3.43 -19.79
CA SER A 72 5.52 3.38 -21.01
C SER A 72 4.61 2.16 -21.09
N ASP A 73 4.97 1.08 -20.40
CA ASP A 73 4.24 -0.17 -20.37
C ASP A 73 3.33 -0.30 -19.14
N LEU A 74 3.26 0.74 -18.28
CA LEU A 74 2.37 0.73 -17.12
C LEU A 74 0.91 0.77 -17.58
N THR A 75 0.12 -0.20 -17.15
CA THR A 75 -1.32 -0.27 -17.40
C THR A 75 -2.12 -0.03 -16.12
N GLU A 76 -3.42 0.30 -16.26
CA GLU A 76 -4.33 0.37 -15.13
C GLU A 76 -4.38 -0.95 -14.34
N ALA A 77 -4.26 -2.09 -15.02
CA ALA A 77 -4.22 -3.41 -14.38
C ALA A 77 -2.97 -3.59 -13.50
N HIS A 78 -1.81 -3.12 -13.95
CA HIS A 78 -0.59 -3.11 -13.15
C HIS A 78 -0.75 -2.26 -11.90
N VAL A 79 -1.31 -1.05 -12.06
CA VAL A 79 -1.57 -0.13 -10.95
C VAL A 79 -2.52 -0.78 -9.95
N ASP A 80 -3.63 -1.36 -10.41
CA ASP A 80 -4.59 -2.02 -9.52
C ASP A 80 -3.95 -3.19 -8.75
N ARG A 81 -3.04 -3.95 -9.40
CA ARG A 81 -2.28 -5.02 -8.77
C ARG A 81 -1.34 -4.50 -7.69
N ILE A 82 -0.63 -3.40 -7.94
CA ILE A 82 0.21 -2.74 -6.94
C ILE A 82 -0.64 -2.31 -5.74
N PHE A 83 -1.81 -1.72 -5.97
CA PHE A 83 -2.71 -1.32 -4.91
C PHE A 83 -3.30 -2.51 -4.14
N ALA A 84 -3.45 -3.68 -4.77
CA ALA A 84 -3.82 -4.91 -4.08
C ALA A 84 -2.78 -5.32 -3.03
N VAL A 85 -1.49 -5.16 -3.34
CA VAL A 85 -0.39 -5.41 -2.39
C VAL A 85 -0.48 -4.45 -1.21
N PHE A 86 -0.68 -3.15 -1.44
CA PHE A 86 -0.84 -2.18 -0.35
C PHE A 86 -2.04 -2.51 0.56
N VAL A 87 -3.16 -2.94 -0.02
CA VAL A 87 -4.34 -3.38 0.76
C VAL A 87 -3.99 -4.55 1.66
N GLN A 88 -3.22 -5.51 1.16
CA GLN A 88 -2.77 -6.66 1.92
C GLN A 88 -1.80 -6.26 3.04
N ASP A 89 -0.76 -5.48 2.71
CA ASP A 89 0.26 -5.06 3.67
C ASP A 89 -0.34 -4.25 4.82
N ILE A 90 -1.24 -3.29 4.52
CA ILE A 90 -1.95 -2.54 5.57
C ILE A 90 -2.77 -3.48 6.45
N SER A 91 -3.40 -4.50 5.87
CA SER A 91 -4.17 -5.48 6.64
C SER A 91 -3.28 -6.33 7.55
N GLU A 92 -2.10 -6.72 7.09
CA GLU A 92 -1.12 -7.46 7.90
C GLU A 92 -0.59 -6.61 9.06
N PHE A 93 -0.24 -5.34 8.82
CA PHE A 93 0.20 -4.43 9.88
C PHE A 93 -0.93 -4.06 10.85
N ALA A 94 -2.17 -4.03 10.38
CA ALA A 94 -3.34 -3.85 11.23
C ALA A 94 -3.55 -5.04 12.18
N VAL A 95 -3.33 -6.28 11.71
CA VAL A 95 -3.33 -7.47 12.56
C VAL A 95 -2.21 -7.38 13.59
N ALA A 96 -1.01 -6.93 13.20
CA ALA A 96 0.09 -6.73 14.12
C ALA A 96 -0.24 -5.67 15.18
N LEU A 97 -0.84 -4.54 14.80
CA LEU A 97 -1.28 -3.50 15.74
C LEU A 97 -2.36 -4.01 16.71
N HIS A 98 -3.33 -4.79 16.20
CA HIS A 98 -4.37 -5.41 17.04
C HIS A 98 -3.77 -6.34 18.09
N GLY A 99 -2.70 -7.06 17.75
CA GLY A 99 -1.99 -8.00 18.63
C GLY A 99 -0.97 -7.35 19.58
N GLN A 100 -0.72 -6.05 19.48
CA GLN A 100 0.27 -5.37 20.32
C GLN A 100 -0.15 -5.35 21.79
N PRO A 101 0.69 -5.82 22.73
CA PRO A 101 0.37 -5.82 24.16
C PRO A 101 0.08 -4.42 24.72
N ALA A 102 0.73 -3.40 24.14
CA ALA A 102 0.54 -2.01 24.54
C ALA A 102 -0.71 -1.37 23.94
N ALA A 103 -1.38 -2.00 22.95
CA ALA A 103 -2.57 -1.44 22.33
C ALA A 103 -3.77 -1.43 23.26
N THR A 104 -4.46 -0.30 23.34
CA THR A 104 -5.73 -0.18 24.07
C THR A 104 -6.85 -0.91 23.31
N GLU A 105 -7.93 -1.25 24.01
CA GLU A 105 -9.10 -1.87 23.38
C GLU A 105 -9.66 -1.02 22.22
N ALA A 106 -9.68 0.31 22.35
CA ALA A 106 -10.11 1.21 21.29
C ALA A 106 -9.18 1.14 20.06
N GLN A 107 -7.87 1.04 20.27
CA GLN A 107 -6.89 0.86 19.19
C GLN A 107 -7.03 -0.52 18.54
N GLN A 108 -7.23 -1.57 19.31
CA GLN A 108 -7.49 -2.91 18.79
C GLN A 108 -8.75 -2.95 17.92
N GLN A 109 -9.85 -2.35 18.37
CA GLN A 109 -11.09 -2.26 17.60
C GLN A 109 -10.89 -1.42 16.32
N GLY A 110 -10.19 -0.29 16.42
CA GLY A 110 -9.86 0.53 15.25
C GLY A 110 -8.98 -0.21 14.24
N ALA A 111 -8.03 -1.02 14.70
CA ALA A 111 -7.18 -1.84 13.83
C ALA A 111 -8.00 -2.86 13.02
N LEU A 112 -9.04 -3.46 13.57
CA LEU A 112 -9.92 -4.36 12.82
C LEU A 112 -10.60 -3.67 11.64
N ALA A 113 -10.86 -2.38 11.72
CA ALA A 113 -11.44 -1.61 10.61
C ALA A 113 -10.48 -1.44 9.42
N LEU A 114 -9.19 -1.65 9.62
CA LEU A 114 -8.15 -1.60 8.57
C LEU A 114 -8.00 -2.93 7.82
N ILE A 115 -8.48 -4.05 8.39
CA ILE A 115 -8.31 -5.37 7.78
C ILE A 115 -9.28 -5.50 6.60
N ARG A 116 -8.73 -5.58 5.40
CA ARG A 116 -9.46 -5.75 4.13
C ARG A 116 -8.78 -6.82 3.28
N ARG A 117 -9.54 -7.38 2.36
CA ARG A 117 -9.01 -8.24 1.30
C ARG A 117 -8.94 -7.45 0.01
N PRO A 118 -7.86 -7.57 -0.76
CA PRO A 118 -7.83 -7.04 -2.10
C PRO A 118 -8.87 -7.74 -2.97
N ASP A 119 -9.43 -7.01 -3.91
CA ASP A 119 -10.29 -7.56 -4.95
C ASP A 119 -9.38 -8.01 -6.11
N LEU A 120 -9.23 -9.32 -6.25
CA LEU A 120 -8.43 -9.94 -7.30
C LEU A 120 -9.34 -10.92 -8.06
N PRO A 121 -9.70 -10.61 -9.30
CA PRO A 121 -10.38 -11.56 -10.19
C PRO A 121 -9.57 -12.84 -10.31
N ALA A 122 -10.24 -13.99 -10.38
CA ALA A 122 -9.57 -15.30 -10.39
C ALA A 122 -8.63 -15.51 -11.60
N ASP A 123 -8.87 -14.81 -12.69
CA ASP A 123 -8.06 -14.81 -13.90
C ASP A 123 -6.89 -13.82 -13.87
N ALA A 124 -6.99 -12.77 -13.05
CA ALA A 124 -5.95 -11.73 -12.94
C ALA A 124 -4.62 -12.29 -12.40
N GLU A 125 -4.66 -13.27 -11.50
CA GLU A 125 -3.45 -13.90 -10.98
C GLU A 125 -2.72 -14.70 -12.04
N SER A 126 -3.45 -15.50 -12.83
CA SER A 126 -2.87 -16.27 -13.92
C SER A 126 -2.28 -15.39 -15.01
N ALA A 127 -2.99 -14.35 -15.40
CA ALA A 127 -2.51 -13.37 -16.37
C ALA A 127 -1.24 -12.65 -15.90
N PHE A 128 -1.19 -12.25 -14.62
CA PHE A 128 0.00 -11.63 -14.05
C PHE A 128 1.20 -12.58 -14.00
N VAL A 129 0.98 -13.85 -13.64
CA VAL A 129 2.05 -14.86 -13.63
C VAL A 129 2.60 -15.09 -15.05
N GLU A 130 1.72 -15.19 -16.06
CA GLU A 130 2.14 -15.32 -17.46
C GLU A 130 2.95 -14.11 -17.94
N GLU A 131 2.53 -12.90 -17.56
CA GLU A 131 3.23 -11.67 -17.88
C GLU A 131 4.62 -11.62 -17.22
N VAL A 132 4.72 -11.92 -15.92
CA VAL A 132 6.01 -11.97 -15.20
C VAL A 132 6.94 -13.02 -15.81
N LEU A 133 6.43 -14.19 -16.18
CA LEU A 133 7.21 -15.23 -16.84
C LEU A 133 7.68 -14.81 -18.26
N ALA A 134 6.95 -13.94 -18.95
CA ALA A 134 7.38 -13.40 -20.23
C ALA A 134 8.64 -12.50 -20.13
N TYR A 135 8.94 -11.98 -18.94
CA TYR A 135 10.19 -11.25 -18.67
C TYR A 135 11.37 -12.17 -18.32
N ASP A 136 11.18 -13.49 -18.27
CA ASP A 136 12.29 -14.43 -18.03
C ASP A 136 13.36 -14.27 -19.12
N GLY A 137 14.60 -14.00 -18.69
CA GLY A 137 15.72 -13.73 -19.59
C GLY A 137 15.79 -12.31 -20.18
N ALA A 138 14.80 -11.44 -19.93
CA ALA A 138 14.85 -10.04 -20.38
C ALA A 138 15.95 -9.22 -19.64
N TRP A 139 16.33 -9.67 -18.46
CA TRP A 139 17.33 -9.02 -17.61
C TRP A 139 18.62 -9.85 -17.56
N THR A 140 19.40 -9.80 -18.63
CA THR A 140 20.79 -10.27 -18.56
C THR A 140 21.62 -9.17 -17.88
N MET A 141 22.06 -9.43 -16.66
CA MET A 141 23.10 -8.60 -16.05
C MET A 141 24.35 -8.74 -16.94
N ASN A 142 24.76 -7.65 -17.59
CA ASN A 142 26.03 -7.62 -18.26
C ASN A 142 27.14 -7.82 -17.21
N PRO A 143 28.06 -8.80 -17.41
CA PRO A 143 29.17 -9.04 -16.48
C PRO A 143 30.11 -7.85 -16.39
#